data_799bbbb10b20f0d74f1101bcce61f7a2
#
_entry.id   799bbbb10b20f0d74f1101bcce61f7a2
#
_cell.length_a   1.000
_cell.length_b   1.000
_cell.length_c   1.000
_cell.angle_alpha   90.00
_cell.angle_beta   90.00
_cell.angle_gamma   90.00
#
_symmetry.space_group_name_H-M   'P 1'
#
loop_
_entity.id
_entity.type
_entity.pdbx_description
1 polymer ?
#
loop_
_entity_poly.entity_id
_entity_poly.type
_entity_poly.pdbx_seq_one_letter_code
_entity_poly.pdbx_strand_id
1 'polypeptide(L)'
;VYACGLDPDAIVDLATLTGACVIALGDEIAGYWSPDDGLAQQLKDAAHRAGEGLWRMPLQSSYKDGLKSGLADMKNTGPRPGGSITAALFLKEFVKPEIPWAHIDIAGPVWSDKGRSTDPSGATGYGVRTLVEWCQAVAADAKEGLSQG
;
A
#
# COMPACT_ATOMS: atom_id res chain seq x y z
N VAL A 1 2.25 13.76 -5.57
CA VAL A 1 2.21 14.93 -6.48
C VAL A 1 3.07 14.69 -7.72
N TYR A 2 4.40 14.44 -7.59
CA TYR A 2 5.25 14.23 -8.78
C TYR A 2 4.79 13.05 -9.66
N ALA A 3 4.51 11.90 -9.06
CA ALA A 3 4.03 10.72 -9.78
C ALA A 3 2.74 10.99 -10.56
N CYS A 4 1.80 11.78 -9.99
CA CYS A 4 0.58 12.16 -10.69
C CYS A 4 0.82 13.05 -11.93
N GLY A 5 1.96 13.74 -11.99
CA GLY A 5 2.36 14.55 -13.14
C GLY A 5 2.92 13.73 -14.31
N LEU A 6 3.18 12.44 -14.09
CA LEU A 6 3.65 11.50 -15.12
C LEU A 6 2.51 10.78 -15.83
N ASP A 7 1.26 11.10 -15.48
CA ASP A 7 0.04 10.53 -16.05
C ASP A 7 0.00 8.98 -16.02
N PRO A 8 0.21 8.37 -14.84
CA PRO A 8 0.27 6.92 -14.71
C PRO A 8 -1.13 6.31 -14.73
N ASP A 9 -1.25 5.07 -15.21
CA ASP A 9 -2.49 4.28 -15.15
C ASP A 9 -2.86 3.86 -13.72
N ALA A 10 -1.87 3.71 -12.84
CA ALA A 10 -2.06 3.46 -11.41
C ALA A 10 -0.82 3.85 -10.61
N ILE A 11 -1.00 4.09 -9.30
CA ILE A 11 0.10 4.36 -8.37
C ILE A 11 0.02 3.34 -7.23
N VAL A 12 1.11 2.62 -6.97
CA VAL A 12 1.30 1.81 -5.77
C VAL A 12 2.54 2.33 -5.05
N ASP A 13 2.36 2.78 -3.81
CA ASP A 13 3.46 3.20 -2.97
C ASP A 13 3.71 2.23 -1.81
N LEU A 14 4.96 2.05 -1.44
CA LEU A 14 5.40 1.25 -0.32
C LEU A 14 6.19 2.12 0.65
N ALA A 15 5.86 2.03 1.94
CA ALA A 15 6.60 2.72 2.98
C ALA A 15 6.62 1.93 4.29
N THR A 16 7.67 2.08 5.07
CA THR A 16 7.73 1.67 6.48
C THR A 16 7.06 2.75 7.33
N LEU A 17 5.74 2.90 7.14
CA LEU A 17 5.09 4.14 7.54
C LEU A 17 4.72 4.18 9.02
N THR A 18 4.13 3.09 9.55
CA THR A 18 3.54 3.18 10.88
C THR A 18 3.84 1.99 11.79
N GLY A 19 4.22 2.30 13.03
CA GLY A 19 4.20 1.30 14.11
C GLY A 19 2.78 0.81 14.44
N ALA A 20 1.76 1.59 14.13
CA ALA A 20 0.36 1.19 14.31
C ALA A 20 -0.01 -0.01 13.42
N CYS A 21 0.50 -0.08 12.19
CA CYS A 21 0.32 -1.24 11.31
C CYS A 21 1.02 -2.48 11.89
N VAL A 22 2.23 -2.33 12.41
CA VAL A 22 2.96 -3.43 13.08
C VAL A 22 2.19 -3.96 14.29
N ILE A 23 1.64 -3.07 15.12
CA ILE A 23 0.83 -3.47 16.29
C ILE A 23 -0.43 -4.23 15.86
N ALA A 24 -1.05 -3.83 14.74
CA ALA A 24 -2.29 -4.44 14.25
C ALA A 24 -2.08 -5.79 13.58
N LEU A 25 -1.01 -5.94 12.76
CA LEU A 25 -0.83 -7.06 11.84
C LEU A 25 0.44 -7.89 12.12
N GLY A 26 1.29 -7.42 13.04
CA GLY A 26 2.56 -8.09 13.33
C GLY A 26 3.63 -7.79 12.28
N ASP A 27 4.58 -8.69 12.17
CA ASP A 27 5.80 -8.55 11.36
C ASP A 27 5.81 -9.46 10.11
N GLU A 28 4.70 -10.15 9.82
CA GLU A 28 4.58 -11.05 8.66
C GLU A 28 3.58 -10.57 7.61
N ILE A 29 2.69 -9.66 7.97
CA ILE A 29 1.59 -9.20 7.13
C ILE A 29 1.70 -7.67 6.96
N ALA A 30 1.74 -7.19 5.73
CA ALA A 30 1.59 -5.77 5.46
C ALA A 30 0.12 -5.37 5.40
N GLY A 31 -0.20 -4.18 5.91
CA GLY A 31 -1.47 -3.55 5.66
C GLY A 31 -1.46 -2.80 4.34
N TYR A 32 -2.56 -2.82 3.58
CA TYR A 32 -2.69 -1.96 2.43
C TYR A 32 -4.05 -1.27 2.36
N TRP A 33 -4.07 -0.12 1.74
CA TRP A 33 -5.24 0.73 1.54
C TRP A 33 -5.38 1.08 0.07
N SER A 34 -6.56 0.93 -0.46
CA SER A 34 -6.92 1.40 -1.79
C SER A 34 -8.40 1.77 -1.80
N PRO A 35 -8.78 2.94 -2.35
CA PRO A 35 -10.16 3.28 -2.63
C PRO A 35 -10.70 2.55 -3.88
N ASP A 36 -9.79 2.02 -4.72
CA ASP A 36 -10.12 1.30 -5.94
C ASP A 36 -10.18 -0.21 -5.66
N ASP A 37 -11.35 -0.82 -5.88
CA ASP A 37 -11.56 -2.24 -5.61
C ASP A 37 -10.86 -3.15 -6.63
N GLY A 38 -10.72 -2.70 -7.88
CA GLY A 38 -10.02 -3.43 -8.93
C GLY A 38 -8.53 -3.55 -8.61
N LEU A 39 -7.87 -2.42 -8.35
CA LEU A 39 -6.46 -2.40 -7.95
C LEU A 39 -6.24 -3.18 -6.65
N ALA A 40 -7.16 -3.04 -5.68
CA ALA A 40 -7.08 -3.77 -4.42
C ALA A 40 -7.11 -5.28 -4.62
N GLN A 41 -7.98 -5.78 -5.51
CA GLN A 41 -8.07 -7.20 -5.80
C GLN A 41 -6.84 -7.69 -6.56
N GLN A 42 -6.37 -6.94 -7.56
CA GLN A 42 -5.14 -7.27 -8.30
C GLN A 42 -3.93 -7.43 -7.39
N LEU A 43 -3.73 -6.50 -6.44
CA LEU A 43 -2.63 -6.56 -5.47
C LEU A 43 -2.77 -7.74 -4.52
N LYS A 44 -3.99 -8.04 -4.05
CA LYS A 44 -4.26 -9.20 -3.20
C LYS A 44 -3.91 -10.51 -3.90
N ASP A 45 -4.32 -10.67 -5.16
CA ASP A 45 -4.06 -11.86 -5.95
C ASP A 45 -2.56 -12.00 -6.27
N ALA A 46 -1.89 -10.90 -6.58
CA ALA A 46 -0.45 -10.87 -6.78
C ALA A 46 0.32 -11.28 -5.51
N ALA A 47 -0.06 -10.73 -4.35
CA ALA A 47 0.55 -11.09 -3.07
C ALA A 47 0.34 -12.57 -2.73
N HIS A 48 -0.84 -13.11 -3.01
CA HIS A 48 -1.13 -14.53 -2.85
C HIS A 48 -0.22 -15.41 -3.71
N ARG A 49 -0.03 -15.08 -5.01
CA ARG A 49 0.89 -15.78 -5.91
C ARG A 49 2.35 -15.66 -5.46
N ALA A 50 2.72 -14.48 -4.95
CA ALA A 50 4.06 -14.20 -4.44
C ALA A 50 4.37 -14.90 -3.10
N GLY A 51 3.33 -15.39 -2.38
CA GLY A 51 3.47 -15.94 -1.04
C GLY A 51 3.79 -14.86 0.02
N GLU A 52 3.38 -13.61 -0.21
CA GLU A 52 3.56 -12.50 0.72
C GLU A 52 2.23 -12.17 1.41
N GLY A 53 2.25 -12.04 2.74
CA GLY A 53 1.07 -11.73 3.55
C GLY A 53 0.63 -10.28 3.35
N LEU A 54 -0.56 -10.06 2.78
CA LEU A 54 -1.09 -8.73 2.50
C LEU A 54 -2.56 -8.64 2.94
N TRP A 55 -2.91 -7.64 3.76
CA TRP A 55 -4.25 -7.48 4.30
C TRP A 55 -4.84 -6.11 3.98
N ARG A 56 -6.01 -6.08 3.33
CA ARG A 56 -6.71 -4.82 3.02
C ARG A 56 -7.31 -4.22 4.28
N MET A 57 -6.92 -2.99 4.56
CA MET A 57 -7.38 -2.19 5.69
C MET A 57 -8.45 -1.19 5.25
N PRO A 58 -9.38 -0.78 6.14
CA PRO A 58 -10.41 0.18 5.79
C PRO A 58 -9.85 1.60 5.62
N LEU A 59 -10.37 2.35 4.65
CA LEU A 59 -10.19 3.79 4.51
C LEU A 59 -11.38 4.51 5.14
N GLN A 60 -11.37 4.69 6.46
CA GLN A 60 -12.44 5.38 7.19
C GLN A 60 -12.29 6.89 7.06
N SER A 61 -13.06 7.50 6.16
CA SER A 61 -12.90 8.92 5.78
C SER A 61 -13.10 9.91 6.94
N SER A 62 -13.92 9.58 7.93
CA SER A 62 -14.11 10.42 9.12
C SER A 62 -12.83 10.60 9.95
N TYR A 63 -11.85 9.68 9.85
CA TYR A 63 -10.57 9.80 10.56
C TYR A 63 -9.69 10.93 10.01
N LYS A 64 -10.00 11.45 8.81
CA LYS A 64 -9.36 12.64 8.25
C LYS A 64 -9.51 13.88 9.15
N ASP A 65 -10.56 13.94 9.96
CA ASP A 65 -10.76 15.03 10.93
C ASP A 65 -9.58 15.15 11.93
N GLY A 66 -8.90 14.05 12.23
CA GLY A 66 -7.69 14.04 13.05
C GLY A 66 -6.48 14.74 12.42
N LEU A 67 -6.50 14.98 11.12
CA LEU A 67 -5.46 15.70 10.38
C LEU A 67 -5.70 17.20 10.24
N LYS A 68 -6.85 17.72 10.69
CA LYS A 68 -7.15 19.15 10.61
C LYS A 68 -6.13 19.98 11.39
N SER A 69 -5.68 21.07 10.79
CA SER A 69 -4.75 22.03 11.37
C SER A 69 -5.35 23.44 11.36
N GLY A 70 -5.04 24.23 12.36
CA GLY A 70 -5.35 25.67 12.37
C GLY A 70 -4.23 26.54 11.79
N LEU A 71 -3.06 25.96 11.46
CA LEU A 71 -1.86 26.68 11.01
C LEU A 71 -1.34 26.24 9.66
N ALA A 72 -1.70 25.04 9.21
CA ALA A 72 -1.26 24.45 7.95
C ALA A 72 -2.43 23.81 7.23
N ASP A 73 -2.25 23.37 5.98
CA ASP A 73 -3.27 22.67 5.20
C ASP A 73 -3.74 21.41 5.92
N MET A 74 -2.82 20.69 6.56
CA MET A 74 -3.10 19.56 7.41
C MET A 74 -1.93 19.25 8.35
N LYS A 75 -2.18 18.48 9.41
CA LYS A 75 -1.14 17.88 10.25
C LYS A 75 -0.54 16.68 9.52
N ASN A 76 0.74 16.43 9.72
CA ASN A 76 1.43 15.22 9.23
C ASN A 76 1.33 14.03 10.21
N THR A 77 0.72 14.21 11.36
CA THR A 77 0.46 13.18 12.37
C THR A 77 -0.97 13.28 12.85
N GLY A 78 -1.62 12.14 13.02
CA GLY A 78 -2.97 12.03 13.57
C GLY A 78 -2.99 11.51 15.00
N PRO A 79 -4.18 11.26 15.57
CA PRO A 79 -4.34 10.63 16.87
C PRO A 79 -3.79 9.19 16.84
N ARG A 80 -3.39 8.69 18.03
CA ARG A 80 -2.85 7.34 18.17
C ARG A 80 -3.82 6.23 17.73
N PRO A 81 -5.13 6.25 18.11
CA PRO A 81 -6.11 5.30 17.58
C PRO A 81 -6.31 5.45 16.08
N GLY A 82 -6.32 4.33 15.35
CA GLY A 82 -6.47 4.33 13.89
C GLY A 82 -5.29 4.94 13.13
N GLY A 83 -4.10 5.00 13.75
CA GLY A 83 -2.95 5.73 13.20
C GLY A 83 -2.52 5.28 11.82
N SER A 84 -2.59 3.98 11.50
CA SER A 84 -2.28 3.48 10.16
C SER A 84 -3.30 3.92 9.11
N ILE A 85 -4.59 3.98 9.47
CA ILE A 85 -5.65 4.49 8.59
C ILE A 85 -5.47 5.99 8.34
N THR A 86 -5.19 6.75 9.40
CA THR A 86 -4.96 8.19 9.30
C THR A 86 -3.74 8.51 8.44
N ALA A 87 -2.67 7.70 8.56
CA ALA A 87 -1.47 7.85 7.73
C ALA A 87 -1.77 7.56 6.25
N ALA A 88 -2.54 6.51 5.94
CA ALA A 88 -2.97 6.22 4.58
C ALA A 88 -3.87 7.34 4.01
N LEU A 89 -4.79 7.89 4.82
CA LEU A 89 -5.61 9.04 4.43
C LEU A 89 -4.77 10.28 4.15
N PHE A 90 -3.69 10.51 4.91
CA PHE A 90 -2.75 11.60 4.65
C PHE A 90 -2.09 11.43 3.27
N LEU A 91 -1.56 10.25 2.94
CA LEU A 91 -0.93 10.00 1.64
C LEU A 91 -1.91 10.17 0.48
N LYS A 92 -3.15 9.73 0.66
CA LYS A 92 -4.21 9.85 -0.35
C LYS A 92 -4.46 11.29 -0.79
N GLU A 93 -4.28 12.28 0.07
CA GLU A 93 -4.49 13.69 -0.27
C GLU A 93 -3.54 14.21 -1.36
N PHE A 94 -2.44 13.52 -1.61
CA PHE A 94 -1.45 13.89 -2.61
C PHE A 94 -1.62 13.13 -3.94
N VAL A 95 -2.63 12.28 -4.03
CA VAL A 95 -2.96 11.52 -5.24
C VAL A 95 -4.25 12.07 -5.85
N LYS A 96 -4.24 12.31 -7.16
CA LYS A 96 -5.41 12.77 -7.89
C LYS A 96 -6.53 11.71 -7.82
N PRO A 97 -7.81 12.13 -7.65
CA PRO A 97 -8.93 11.20 -7.47
C PRO A 97 -9.15 10.22 -8.62
N GLU A 98 -8.79 10.62 -9.84
CA GLU A 98 -8.95 9.82 -11.06
C GLU A 98 -7.90 8.74 -11.24
N ILE A 99 -6.79 8.77 -10.47
CA ILE A 99 -5.72 7.78 -10.57
C ILE A 99 -5.97 6.65 -9.56
N PRO A 100 -6.13 5.41 -10.00
CA PRO A 100 -6.14 4.25 -9.11
C PRO A 100 -4.89 4.24 -8.23
N TRP A 101 -5.09 4.12 -6.92
CA TRP A 101 -4.00 4.23 -5.96
C TRP A 101 -4.08 3.18 -4.87
N ALA A 102 -2.94 2.67 -4.47
CA ALA A 102 -2.80 1.86 -3.28
C ALA A 102 -1.53 2.23 -2.50
N HIS A 103 -1.64 2.25 -1.17
CA HIS A 103 -0.53 2.32 -0.24
C HIS A 103 -0.34 0.98 0.45
N ILE A 104 0.91 0.52 0.57
CA ILE A 104 1.30 -0.69 1.30
C ILE A 104 2.24 -0.29 2.44
N ASP A 105 1.80 -0.46 3.68
CA ASP A 105 2.63 -0.22 4.87
C ASP A 105 3.42 -1.50 5.19
N ILE A 106 4.71 -1.47 4.87
CA ILE A 106 5.64 -2.59 5.02
C ILE A 106 6.47 -2.52 6.30
N ALA A 107 6.08 -1.68 7.26
CA ALA A 107 6.84 -1.47 8.50
C ALA A 107 7.08 -2.77 9.29
N GLY A 108 6.12 -3.71 9.25
CA GLY A 108 6.27 -5.02 9.90
C GLY A 108 7.17 -5.98 9.11
N PRO A 109 6.79 -6.35 7.87
CA PRO A 109 7.44 -7.48 7.18
C PRO A 109 8.78 -7.14 6.50
N VAL A 110 9.19 -5.87 6.43
CA VAL A 110 10.41 -5.45 5.70
C VAL A 110 11.71 -5.90 6.36
N TRP A 111 11.68 -6.24 7.65
CA TRP A 111 12.86 -6.60 8.42
C TRP A 111 12.62 -7.85 9.27
N SER A 112 13.63 -8.70 9.39
CA SER A 112 13.61 -9.89 10.24
C SER A 112 14.92 -10.01 11.03
N ASP A 113 14.83 -9.95 12.37
CA ASP A 113 16.02 -10.06 13.23
C ASP A 113 16.63 -11.47 13.25
N LYS A 114 15.79 -12.49 13.10
CA LYS A 114 16.20 -13.89 13.21
C LYS A 114 16.30 -14.63 11.88
N GLY A 115 15.90 -13.96 10.77
CA GLY A 115 15.66 -14.63 9.51
C GLY A 115 14.36 -15.45 9.54
N ARG A 116 13.88 -15.81 8.37
CA ARG A 116 12.70 -16.68 8.17
C ARG A 116 13.05 -17.65 7.05
N SER A 117 12.63 -18.90 7.19
CA SER A 117 12.70 -19.95 6.17
C SER A 117 13.67 -19.71 4.98
N THR A 118 13.30 -18.84 4.07
CA THR A 118 14.06 -18.47 2.86
C THR A 118 14.82 -17.15 2.96
N ASP A 119 14.52 -16.33 3.98
CA ASP A 119 15.08 -15.00 4.12
C ASP A 119 16.12 -14.97 5.26
N PRO A 120 17.36 -14.53 5.00
CA PRO A 120 18.33 -14.33 6.07
C PRO A 120 17.85 -13.23 7.03
N SER A 121 18.53 -13.09 8.18
CA SER A 121 18.33 -11.93 9.05
C SER A 121 18.65 -10.64 8.29
N GLY A 122 17.87 -9.58 8.54
CA GLY A 122 18.01 -8.29 7.86
C GLY A 122 16.81 -7.94 7.02
N ALA A 123 17.04 -7.19 5.94
CA ALA A 123 16.01 -6.79 5.00
C ALA A 123 15.46 -7.98 4.21
N THR A 124 14.13 -8.11 4.19
CA THR A 124 13.44 -9.26 3.58
C THR A 124 13.15 -9.09 2.08
N GLY A 125 13.21 -7.86 1.56
CA GLY A 125 12.76 -7.54 0.21
C GLY A 125 11.24 -7.65 0.04
N TYR A 126 10.48 -7.62 1.14
CA TYR A 126 9.02 -7.70 1.11
C TYR A 126 8.42 -6.69 0.12
N GLY A 127 7.44 -7.16 -0.64
CA GLY A 127 6.73 -6.38 -1.65
C GLY A 127 7.34 -6.49 -3.06
N VAL A 128 8.62 -6.82 -3.19
CA VAL A 128 9.26 -6.95 -4.52
C VAL A 128 8.58 -8.04 -5.34
N ARG A 129 8.36 -9.23 -4.77
CA ARG A 129 7.70 -10.35 -5.45
C ARG A 129 6.25 -10.01 -5.79
N THR A 130 5.52 -9.42 -4.87
CA THR A 130 4.13 -8.96 -5.11
C THR A 130 4.06 -7.98 -6.27
N LEU A 131 4.96 -6.98 -6.32
CA LEU A 131 4.95 -6.00 -7.41
C LEU A 131 5.32 -6.63 -8.76
N VAL A 132 6.27 -7.57 -8.80
CA VAL A 132 6.62 -8.31 -10.03
C VAL A 132 5.42 -9.09 -10.53
N GLU A 133 4.74 -9.86 -9.66
CA GLU A 133 3.53 -10.60 -10.00
C GLU A 133 2.40 -9.69 -10.50
N TRP A 134 2.21 -8.54 -9.85
CA TRP A 134 1.22 -7.56 -10.26
C TRP A 134 1.53 -6.97 -11.64
N CYS A 135 2.75 -6.51 -11.88
CA CYS A 135 3.16 -5.95 -13.17
C CYS A 135 3.03 -6.97 -14.31
N GLN A 136 3.39 -8.24 -14.07
CA GLN A 136 3.25 -9.31 -15.05
C GLN A 136 1.78 -9.57 -15.39
N ALA A 137 0.89 -9.59 -14.41
CA ALA A 137 -0.55 -9.76 -14.61
C ALA A 137 -1.14 -8.61 -15.45
N VAL A 138 -0.86 -7.36 -15.07
CA VAL A 138 -1.31 -6.17 -15.81
C VAL A 138 -0.81 -6.19 -17.26
N ALA A 139 0.45 -6.58 -17.48
CA ALA A 139 1.01 -6.69 -18.84
C ALA A 139 0.37 -7.82 -19.67
N ALA A 140 -0.07 -8.89 -19.05
CA ALA A 140 -0.78 -9.98 -19.73
C ALA A 140 -2.18 -9.54 -20.16
N ASP A 141 -2.94 -8.91 -19.25
CA ASP A 141 -4.28 -8.41 -19.52
C ASP A 141 -4.29 -7.36 -20.65
N ALA A 142 -3.28 -6.49 -20.68
CA ALA A 142 -3.12 -5.50 -21.75
C ALA A 142 -2.90 -6.15 -23.13
N LYS A 143 -2.14 -7.26 -23.22
CA LYS A 143 -1.91 -7.98 -24.47
C LYS A 143 -3.17 -8.70 -24.96
N GLU A 144 -3.94 -9.30 -24.05
CA GLU A 144 -5.19 -9.96 -24.39
C GLU A 144 -6.24 -8.97 -24.92
N GLY A 145 -6.34 -7.78 -24.30
CA GLY A 145 -7.20 -6.71 -24.79
C GLY A 145 -6.86 -6.23 -26.21
N LEU A 146 -5.57 -6.17 -26.57
CA LEU A 146 -5.11 -5.78 -27.90
C LEU A 146 -5.34 -6.88 -28.97
N SER A 147 -5.48 -8.14 -28.57
CA SER A 147 -5.68 -9.27 -29.50
C SER A 147 -7.15 -9.48 -29.89
N GLN A 148 -8.08 -8.83 -29.21
CA GLN A 148 -9.54 -8.96 -29.42
C GLN A 148 -10.18 -7.74 -30.12
N GLY A 149 -9.41 -6.72 -30.44
CA GLY A 149 -9.84 -5.52 -31.16
C GLY A 149 -9.25 -5.45 -32.55
#